data_8fa9c969084bfac9708ed39a3ff6a7f9
#
_entry.id   8fa9c969084bfac9708ed39a3ff6a7f9
#
_cell.length_a   1.000
_cell.length_b   1.000
_cell.length_c   1.000
_cell.angle_alpha   90.00
_cell.angle_beta   90.00
_cell.angle_gamma   90.00
#
_symmetry.space_group_name_H-M   'P 1'
#
loop_
_entity.id
_entity.type
_entity.pdbx_description
1 polymer ?
#
loop_
_entity_poly.entity_id
_entity_poly.type
_entity_poly.pdbx_seq_one_letter_code
_entity_poly.pdbx_strand_id
1 'polypeptide(L)'
;IDESKVRLALEEAVFPGRMQQVKINGQTIIVDGAHNPQKMSMLAKNLKSYFPDQQFNFVVSLRRGKNYKEILQKIIPIAQKIIVAPFESQTKFQGFSATAEDTKTLIKIFKNLHFAKYSIRHSSTEAIKELQCDKKVVGVITGSLYLVSEVYPTLQKLQK
;
A
#
# COMPACT_ATOMS: atom_id res chain seq x y z
N ILE A 1 1.96 32.13 -17.79
CA ILE A 1 1.65 30.70 -17.81
C ILE A 1 0.16 30.57 -17.85
N ASP A 2 -0.39 29.83 -18.80
CA ASP A 2 -1.82 29.60 -18.95
C ASP A 2 -2.28 28.61 -17.88
N GLU A 3 -3.03 29.11 -16.88
CA GLU A 3 -3.49 28.30 -15.73
C GLU A 3 -4.38 27.12 -16.16
N SER A 4 -5.15 27.27 -17.24
CA SER A 4 -6.02 26.21 -17.75
C SER A 4 -5.20 25.04 -18.29
N LYS A 5 -4.10 25.30 -18.99
CA LYS A 5 -3.17 24.28 -19.51
C LYS A 5 -2.40 23.60 -18.37
N VAL A 6 -2.00 24.38 -17.34
CA VAL A 6 -1.35 23.80 -16.14
C VAL A 6 -2.31 22.88 -15.41
N ARG A 7 -3.55 23.28 -15.22
CA ARG A 7 -4.58 22.45 -14.57
C ARG A 7 -4.81 21.16 -15.35
N LEU A 8 -5.01 21.25 -16.65
CA LEU A 8 -5.21 20.07 -17.51
C LEU A 8 -4.02 19.11 -17.44
N ALA A 9 -2.80 19.64 -17.53
CA ALA A 9 -1.59 18.83 -17.43
C ALA A 9 -1.43 18.16 -16.07
N LEU A 10 -1.87 18.79 -14.97
CA LEU A 10 -1.87 18.21 -13.63
C LEU A 10 -2.97 17.15 -13.47
N GLU A 11 -4.14 17.34 -14.08
CA GLU A 11 -5.23 16.35 -14.09
C GLU A 11 -4.85 15.09 -14.89
N GLU A 12 -4.10 15.25 -15.97
CA GLU A 12 -3.62 14.14 -16.81
C GLU A 12 -2.34 13.48 -16.26
N ALA A 13 -1.66 14.12 -15.31
CA ALA A 13 -0.40 13.62 -14.77
C ALA A 13 -0.59 12.33 -13.96
N VAL A 14 -0.12 11.22 -14.48
CA VAL A 14 -0.10 9.93 -13.77
C VAL A 14 1.26 9.75 -13.10
N PHE A 15 1.25 9.73 -11.77
CA PHE A 15 2.45 9.41 -10.99
C PHE A 15 2.38 7.96 -10.50
N PRO A 16 3.24 7.05 -11.00
CA PRO A 16 3.27 5.68 -10.53
C PRO A 16 3.43 5.59 -9.01
N GLY A 17 2.58 4.80 -8.36
CA GLY A 17 2.60 4.65 -6.91
C GLY A 17 2.15 5.88 -6.11
N ARG A 18 1.30 6.75 -6.70
CA ARG A 18 0.61 7.86 -6.03
C ARG A 18 -0.88 7.78 -6.32
N MET A 19 -1.65 7.23 -5.39
CA MET A 19 -3.10 6.97 -5.56
C MET A 19 -3.43 6.31 -6.91
N GLN A 20 -2.47 5.58 -7.46
CA GLN A 20 -2.61 4.96 -8.76
C GLN A 20 -3.66 3.86 -8.70
N GLN A 21 -4.67 3.98 -9.53
CA GLN A 21 -5.71 2.96 -9.65
C GLN A 21 -5.37 1.99 -10.77
N VAL A 22 -5.41 0.70 -10.47
CA VAL A 22 -5.30 -0.39 -11.43
C VAL A 22 -6.49 -1.34 -11.28
N LYS A 23 -6.93 -1.94 -12.40
CA LYS A 23 -7.97 -2.99 -12.37
C LYS A 23 -7.34 -4.33 -12.72
N ILE A 24 -7.55 -5.32 -11.84
CA ILE A 24 -7.01 -6.67 -12.01
C ILE A 24 -8.14 -7.68 -11.78
N ASN A 25 -8.46 -8.46 -12.80
CA ASN A 25 -9.53 -9.46 -12.73
C ASN A 25 -10.85 -8.91 -12.18
N GLY A 26 -11.19 -7.65 -12.50
CA GLY A 26 -12.39 -6.96 -12.03
C GLY A 26 -12.26 -6.27 -10.69
N GLN A 27 -11.21 -6.52 -9.92
CA GLN A 27 -10.94 -5.83 -8.65
C GLN A 27 -10.26 -4.48 -8.89
N THR A 28 -10.69 -3.45 -8.19
CA THR A 28 -9.96 -2.18 -8.10
C THR A 28 -8.85 -2.30 -7.05
N ILE A 29 -7.63 -1.95 -7.44
CA ILE A 29 -6.46 -1.90 -6.55
C ILE A 29 -5.85 -0.51 -6.62
N ILE A 30 -5.64 0.11 -5.47
CA ILE A 30 -4.94 1.38 -5.32
C ILE A 30 -3.49 1.08 -4.93
N VAL A 31 -2.55 1.69 -5.64
CA VAL A 31 -1.12 1.58 -5.35
C VAL A 31 -0.61 2.95 -4.90
N ASP A 32 -0.07 3.01 -3.68
CA ASP A 32 0.44 4.25 -3.11
C ASP A 32 1.67 4.02 -2.24
N GLY A 33 2.70 4.82 -2.45
CA GLY A 33 3.97 4.74 -1.72
C GLY A 33 4.00 5.47 -0.37
N ALA A 34 2.86 5.69 0.29
CA ALA A 34 2.81 6.26 1.62
C ALA A 34 3.61 5.40 2.62
N HIS A 35 4.54 6.01 3.35
CA HIS A 35 5.49 5.29 4.21
C HIS A 35 5.85 6.03 5.51
N ASN A 36 5.11 7.06 5.84
CA ASN A 36 5.19 7.78 7.12
C ASN A 36 3.78 8.18 7.58
N PRO A 37 3.59 8.60 8.85
CA PRO A 37 2.27 8.89 9.40
C PRO A 37 1.49 9.96 8.62
N GLN A 38 2.16 11.02 8.16
CA GLN A 38 1.52 12.11 7.42
C GLN A 38 0.99 11.63 6.05
N LYS A 39 1.84 10.94 5.27
CA LYS A 39 1.44 10.39 3.97
C LYS A 39 0.36 9.32 4.12
N MET A 40 0.45 8.49 5.15
CA MET A 40 -0.56 7.47 5.42
C MET A 40 -1.91 8.09 5.83
N SER A 41 -1.88 9.20 6.58
CA SER A 41 -3.10 9.97 6.90
C SER A 41 -3.75 10.55 5.64
N MET A 42 -2.94 11.09 4.71
CA MET A 42 -3.44 11.59 3.42
C MET A 42 -4.03 10.47 2.56
N LEU A 43 -3.34 9.32 2.48
CA LEU A 43 -3.85 8.14 1.79
C LEU A 43 -5.21 7.73 2.36
N ALA A 44 -5.34 7.59 3.67
CA ALA A 44 -6.59 7.22 4.32
C ALA A 44 -7.71 8.22 4.05
N LYS A 45 -7.41 9.53 4.07
CA LYS A 45 -8.37 10.60 3.73
C LYS A 45 -8.83 10.50 2.27
N ASN A 46 -7.90 10.30 1.35
CA ASN A 46 -8.21 10.18 -0.07
C ASN A 46 -9.05 8.92 -0.34
N LEU A 47 -8.68 7.77 0.25
CA LEU A 47 -9.46 6.54 0.11
C LEU A 47 -10.92 6.74 0.56
N LYS A 48 -11.14 7.38 1.70
CA LYS A 48 -12.51 7.71 2.17
C LYS A 48 -13.26 8.66 1.25
N SER A 49 -12.56 9.60 0.63
CA SER A 49 -13.16 10.56 -0.30
C SER A 49 -13.58 9.91 -1.61
N TYR A 50 -12.72 9.04 -2.17
CA TYR A 50 -13.00 8.36 -3.45
C TYR A 50 -13.91 7.14 -3.31
N PHE A 51 -13.93 6.52 -2.14
CA PHE A 51 -14.71 5.31 -1.84
C PHE A 51 -15.42 5.48 -0.49
N PRO A 52 -16.46 6.34 -0.43
CA PRO A 52 -17.19 6.57 0.81
C PRO A 52 -17.80 5.25 1.33
N ASP A 53 -17.88 5.11 2.64
CA ASP A 53 -18.49 3.98 3.36
C ASP A 53 -17.88 2.59 3.08
N GLN A 54 -16.71 2.54 2.41
CA GLN A 54 -16.01 1.27 2.17
C GLN A 54 -14.89 1.02 3.18
N GLN A 55 -14.65 -0.27 3.42
CA GLN A 55 -13.44 -0.77 4.04
C GLN A 55 -12.51 -1.35 2.97
N PHE A 56 -11.23 -1.48 3.29
CA PHE A 56 -10.18 -1.84 2.34
C PHE A 56 -9.39 -3.05 2.80
N ASN A 57 -8.97 -3.88 1.85
CA ASN A 57 -7.94 -4.88 2.08
C ASN A 57 -6.57 -4.30 1.74
N PHE A 58 -5.69 -4.22 2.73
CA PHE A 58 -4.36 -3.64 2.56
C PHE A 58 -3.29 -4.72 2.38
N VAL A 59 -2.36 -4.51 1.46
CA VAL A 59 -1.04 -5.13 1.47
C VAL A 59 -0.05 -4.08 1.95
N VAL A 60 0.64 -4.35 3.05
CA VAL A 60 1.54 -3.40 3.70
C VAL A 60 2.92 -4.01 3.90
N SER A 61 3.94 -3.25 3.49
CA SER A 61 5.32 -3.51 3.87
C SER A 61 5.97 -2.21 4.36
N LEU A 62 6.59 -2.25 5.51
CA LEU A 62 7.19 -1.09 6.13
C LEU A 62 8.71 -1.26 6.24
N ARG A 63 9.45 -0.22 5.90
CA ARG A 63 10.91 -0.19 6.06
C ARG A 63 11.27 -0.13 7.54
N ARG A 64 12.30 -0.89 7.94
CA ARG A 64 12.86 -0.88 9.32
C ARG A 64 13.15 0.54 9.82
N GLY A 65 12.87 0.78 11.10
CA GLY A 65 13.13 2.06 11.76
C GLY A 65 12.05 3.15 11.56
N LYS A 66 10.86 2.77 11.10
CA LYS A 66 9.71 3.70 10.98
C LYS A 66 8.82 3.65 12.23
N ASN A 67 8.02 4.68 12.42
CA ASN A 67 6.98 4.71 13.47
C ASN A 67 5.76 3.89 13.05
N TYR A 68 5.89 2.57 13.15
CA TYR A 68 4.87 1.61 12.65
C TYR A 68 3.53 1.77 13.35
N LYS A 69 3.55 2.01 14.69
CA LYS A 69 2.32 2.19 15.46
C LYS A 69 1.49 3.33 14.89
N GLU A 70 2.11 4.47 14.72
CA GLU A 70 1.43 5.67 14.21
C GLU A 70 0.99 5.51 12.75
N ILE A 71 1.81 4.86 11.91
CA ILE A 71 1.46 4.56 10.52
C ILE A 71 0.22 3.66 10.46
N LEU A 72 0.22 2.55 11.20
CA LEU A 72 -0.88 1.58 11.19
C LEU A 72 -2.16 2.15 11.79
N GLN A 73 -2.08 3.00 12.81
CA GLN A 73 -3.23 3.70 13.39
C GLN A 73 -4.01 4.54 12.37
N LYS A 74 -3.37 5.00 11.27
CA LYS A 74 -4.06 5.78 10.22
C LYS A 74 -4.95 4.92 9.32
N ILE A 75 -4.60 3.65 9.10
CA ILE A 75 -5.33 2.77 8.18
C ILE A 75 -6.22 1.75 8.88
N ILE A 76 -5.91 1.35 10.11
CA ILE A 76 -6.71 0.38 10.88
C ILE A 76 -8.21 0.74 10.91
N PRO A 77 -8.63 2.01 11.11
CA PRO A 77 -10.05 2.36 11.16
C PRO A 77 -10.82 2.12 9.85
N ILE A 78 -10.12 2.01 8.74
CA ILE A 78 -10.71 1.77 7.41
C ILE A 78 -10.33 0.41 6.83
N ALA A 79 -9.58 -0.40 7.57
CA ALA A 79 -9.12 -1.70 7.12
C ALA A 79 -10.15 -2.80 7.43
N GLN A 80 -10.59 -3.50 6.39
CA GLN A 80 -11.25 -4.80 6.56
C GLN A 80 -10.22 -5.86 6.93
N LYS A 81 -9.05 -5.83 6.27
CA LYS A 81 -7.92 -6.73 6.49
C LYS A 81 -6.59 -6.07 6.16
N ILE A 82 -5.53 -6.43 6.88
CA ILE A 82 -4.15 -6.02 6.56
C ILE A 82 -3.31 -7.27 6.33
N ILE A 83 -2.75 -7.38 5.13
CA ILE A 83 -1.83 -8.44 4.72
C ILE A 83 -0.43 -7.85 4.79
N VAL A 84 0.41 -8.41 5.65
CA VAL A 84 1.81 -8.00 5.79
C VAL A 84 2.69 -8.90 4.94
N ALA A 85 3.55 -8.30 4.13
CA ALA A 85 4.57 -9.01 3.39
C ALA A 85 5.90 -8.24 3.44
N PRO A 86 7.04 -8.93 3.42
CA PRO A 86 8.33 -8.27 3.22
C PRO A 86 8.42 -7.73 1.78
N PHE A 87 9.34 -6.82 1.54
CA PHE A 87 9.85 -6.50 0.21
C PHE A 87 11.31 -6.92 0.13
N GLU A 88 11.74 -7.35 -1.04
CA GLU A 88 13.14 -7.62 -1.33
C GLU A 88 13.75 -6.41 -2.03
N SER A 89 14.62 -5.69 -1.33
CA SER A 89 15.37 -4.61 -1.95
C SER A 89 16.48 -5.18 -2.83
N GLN A 90 16.29 -5.17 -4.14
CA GLN A 90 17.33 -5.55 -5.09
C GLN A 90 18.36 -4.42 -5.34
N THR A 91 18.13 -3.22 -4.86
CA THR A 91 19.00 -2.08 -5.07
C THR A 91 20.00 -1.91 -3.93
N LYS A 92 21.17 -2.51 -4.07
CA LYS A 92 22.38 -2.06 -3.37
C LYS A 92 22.89 -0.79 -4.07
N PHE A 93 22.21 0.33 -3.89
CA PHE A 93 22.72 1.60 -4.40
C PHE A 93 23.54 2.27 -3.31
N GLN A 94 24.82 2.48 -3.55
CA GLN A 94 25.78 3.22 -2.69
C GLN A 94 25.80 2.75 -1.21
N GLY A 95 25.72 1.45 -0.93
CA GLY A 95 25.82 0.91 0.44
C GLY A 95 24.52 1.02 1.27
N PHE A 96 23.44 1.57 0.73
CA PHE A 96 22.14 1.61 1.38
C PHE A 96 21.29 0.41 0.98
N SER A 97 21.15 -0.58 1.88
CA SER A 97 20.15 -1.62 1.76
C SER A 97 18.88 -1.22 2.53
N ALA A 98 17.75 -1.13 1.85
CA ALA A 98 16.47 -1.00 2.53
C ALA A 98 16.00 -2.40 2.90
N THR A 99 15.75 -2.64 4.19
CA THR A 99 15.18 -3.89 4.70
C THR A 99 13.75 -3.65 5.19
N ALA A 100 12.86 -4.57 4.88
CA ALA A 100 11.54 -4.62 5.48
C ALA A 100 11.65 -4.88 6.99
N GLU A 101 10.65 -4.40 7.74
CA GLU A 101 10.59 -4.68 9.17
C GLU A 101 10.25 -6.15 9.41
N ASP A 102 10.75 -6.67 10.53
CA ASP A 102 10.43 -8.03 10.97
C ASP A 102 8.92 -8.16 11.25
N THR A 103 8.33 -9.21 10.73
CA THR A 103 6.92 -9.53 10.90
C THR A 103 6.54 -9.71 12.37
N LYS A 104 7.44 -10.22 13.23
CA LYS A 104 7.21 -10.35 14.67
C LYS A 104 6.99 -8.99 15.34
N THR A 105 7.71 -7.96 14.91
CA THR A 105 7.54 -6.58 15.39
C THR A 105 6.16 -6.06 15.01
N LEU A 106 5.73 -6.26 13.77
CA LEU A 106 4.43 -5.80 13.30
C LEU A 106 3.27 -6.54 14.00
N ILE A 107 3.41 -7.85 14.25
CA ILE A 107 2.44 -8.62 15.04
C ILE A 107 2.26 -8.04 16.45
N LYS A 108 3.36 -7.69 17.14
CA LYS A 108 3.28 -7.06 18.47
C LYS A 108 2.50 -5.75 18.41
N ILE A 109 2.71 -4.96 17.35
CA ILE A 109 2.01 -3.69 17.17
C ILE A 109 0.52 -3.91 16.91
N PHE A 110 0.12 -4.86 16.05
CA PHE A 110 -1.28 -5.20 15.83
C PHE A 110 -1.97 -5.64 17.12
N LYS A 111 -1.32 -6.48 17.94
CA LYS A 111 -1.83 -6.86 19.25
C LYS A 111 -2.03 -5.65 20.16
N ASN A 112 -1.05 -4.74 20.23
CA ASN A 112 -1.14 -3.51 21.03
C ASN A 112 -2.22 -2.54 20.53
N LEU A 113 -2.56 -2.60 19.25
CA LEU A 113 -3.64 -1.81 18.63
C LEU A 113 -4.99 -2.54 18.62
N HIS A 114 -5.07 -3.72 19.26
CA HIS A 114 -6.27 -4.58 19.29
C HIS A 114 -6.85 -4.87 17.90
N PHE A 115 -5.99 -4.98 16.89
CA PHE A 115 -6.40 -5.31 15.53
C PHE A 115 -6.09 -6.77 15.21
N ALA A 116 -7.14 -7.59 15.06
CA ALA A 116 -7.00 -9.04 14.83
C ALA A 116 -7.10 -9.46 13.35
N LYS A 117 -7.58 -8.58 12.48
CA LYS A 117 -7.84 -8.90 11.06
C LYS A 117 -6.59 -8.71 10.20
N TYR A 118 -5.52 -9.43 10.51
CA TYR A 118 -4.28 -9.40 9.71
C TYR A 118 -3.83 -10.81 9.33
N SER A 119 -3.04 -10.88 8.27
CA SER A 119 -2.31 -12.08 7.85
C SER A 119 -0.89 -11.72 7.47
N ILE A 120 -0.01 -12.73 7.45
CA ILE A 120 1.40 -12.58 7.08
C ILE A 120 1.66 -13.48 5.89
N ARG A 121 2.39 -12.94 4.90
CA ARG A 121 2.86 -13.68 3.74
C ARG A 121 4.37 -13.57 3.65
N HIS A 122 4.99 -14.54 3.02
CA HIS A 122 6.44 -14.61 2.88
C HIS A 122 6.96 -13.80 1.68
N SER A 123 6.06 -13.40 0.78
CA SER A 123 6.41 -12.59 -0.39
C SER A 123 5.29 -11.62 -0.77
N SER A 124 5.66 -10.58 -1.51
CA SER A 124 4.69 -9.64 -2.11
C SER A 124 3.75 -10.35 -3.09
N THR A 125 4.24 -11.35 -3.82
CA THR A 125 3.43 -12.17 -4.75
C THR A 125 2.34 -12.94 -4.02
N GLU A 126 2.65 -13.59 -2.88
CA GLU A 126 1.65 -14.27 -2.06
C GLU A 126 0.62 -13.28 -1.49
N ALA A 127 1.07 -12.10 -1.07
CA ALA A 127 0.19 -11.06 -0.56
C ALA A 127 -0.78 -10.54 -1.63
N ILE A 128 -0.32 -10.36 -2.88
CA ILE A 128 -1.19 -9.98 -4.00
C ILE A 128 -2.22 -11.08 -4.30
N LYS A 129 -1.81 -12.35 -4.31
CA LYS A 129 -2.75 -13.47 -4.50
C LYS A 129 -3.85 -13.46 -3.44
N GLU A 130 -3.49 -13.26 -2.17
CA GLU A 130 -4.47 -13.16 -1.10
C GLU A 130 -5.36 -11.92 -1.23
N LEU A 131 -4.80 -10.78 -1.60
CA LEU A 131 -5.55 -9.55 -1.85
C LEU A 131 -6.67 -9.78 -2.88
N GLN A 132 -6.40 -10.61 -3.89
CA GLN A 132 -7.34 -10.95 -4.98
C GLN A 132 -8.39 -12.02 -4.60
N CYS A 133 -8.31 -12.62 -3.42
CA CYS A 133 -9.34 -13.58 -2.97
C CYS A 133 -10.69 -12.91 -2.70
N ASP A 134 -10.71 -11.62 -2.37
CA ASP A 134 -11.94 -10.85 -2.17
C ASP A 134 -12.01 -9.67 -3.15
N LYS A 135 -12.45 -9.98 -4.37
CA LYS A 135 -12.50 -9.01 -5.48
C LYS A 135 -13.54 -7.92 -5.31
N LYS A 136 -14.50 -8.08 -4.39
CA LYS A 136 -15.54 -7.09 -4.12
C LYS A 136 -15.02 -5.92 -3.29
N VAL A 137 -13.93 -6.13 -2.57
CA VAL A 137 -13.30 -5.12 -1.72
C VAL A 137 -12.14 -4.47 -2.46
N VAL A 138 -12.06 -3.15 -2.37
CA VAL A 138 -10.94 -2.38 -2.94
C VAL A 138 -9.65 -2.78 -2.24
N GLY A 139 -8.66 -3.21 -3.04
CA GLY A 139 -7.33 -3.53 -2.57
C GLY A 139 -6.48 -2.26 -2.47
N VAL A 140 -5.56 -2.20 -1.49
CA VAL A 140 -4.61 -1.09 -1.35
C VAL A 140 -3.22 -1.65 -1.09
N ILE A 141 -2.25 -1.30 -1.93
CA ILE A 141 -0.84 -1.70 -1.76
C ILE A 141 -0.05 -0.47 -1.34
N THR A 142 0.55 -0.50 -0.14
CA THR A 142 1.18 0.70 0.45
C THR A 142 2.26 0.36 1.50
N GLY A 143 2.86 1.39 2.10
CA GLY A 143 3.82 1.29 3.20
C GLY A 143 5.27 1.47 2.78
N SER A 144 5.61 1.26 1.51
CA SER A 144 6.96 1.43 1.00
C SER A 144 6.98 1.61 -0.51
N LEU A 145 7.82 2.52 -1.01
CA LEU A 145 8.11 2.61 -2.45
C LEU A 145 8.85 1.37 -2.97
N TYR A 146 9.59 0.67 -2.12
CA TYR A 146 10.24 -0.60 -2.49
C TYR A 146 9.21 -1.69 -2.76
N LEU A 147 8.18 -1.82 -1.92
CA LEU A 147 7.06 -2.72 -2.18
C LEU A 147 6.37 -2.35 -3.49
N VAL A 148 6.04 -1.07 -3.69
CA VAL A 148 5.41 -0.58 -4.92
C VAL A 148 6.22 -0.96 -6.14
N SER A 149 7.53 -0.70 -6.14
CA SER A 149 8.43 -1.06 -7.24
C SER A 149 8.47 -2.56 -7.51
N GLU A 150 8.48 -3.38 -6.45
CA GLU A 150 8.54 -4.84 -6.55
C GLU A 150 7.25 -5.44 -7.14
N VAL A 151 6.09 -4.94 -6.73
CA VAL A 151 4.80 -5.46 -7.19
C VAL A 151 4.41 -4.99 -8.59
N TYR A 152 4.98 -3.89 -9.06
CA TYR A 152 4.58 -3.24 -10.31
C TYR A 152 4.63 -4.16 -11.53
N PRO A 153 5.71 -4.94 -11.77
CA PRO A 153 5.75 -5.89 -12.89
C PRO A 153 4.67 -6.97 -12.81
N THR A 154 4.34 -7.42 -11.60
CA THR A 154 3.27 -8.40 -11.38
C THR A 154 1.91 -7.81 -11.70
N LEU A 155 1.64 -6.58 -11.24
CA LEU A 155 0.37 -5.89 -11.51
C LEU A 155 0.18 -5.65 -13.02
N GLN A 156 1.24 -5.23 -13.72
CA GLN A 156 1.19 -5.04 -15.18
C GLN A 156 0.88 -6.33 -15.96
N LYS A 157 1.41 -7.48 -15.52
CA LYS A 157 1.11 -8.79 -16.13
C LYS A 157 -0.33 -9.22 -15.91
N LEU A 158 -0.92 -8.84 -14.79
CA LEU A 158 -2.29 -9.21 -14.40
C LEU A 158 -3.36 -8.27 -14.98
N GLN A 159 -2.96 -7.12 -15.53
CA GLN A 159 -3.86 -6.17 -16.21
C GLN A 159 -4.19 -6.60 -17.65
N LYS A 160 -3.42 -7.54 -18.22
CA LYS A 160 -3.64 -8.11 -19.55
C LYS A 160 -4.64 -9.24 -19.49
#